data_a55cd255beb51d3ac64bdec4d9b62d8b
#
_entry.id   a55cd255beb51d3ac64bdec4d9b62d8b
#
_cell.length_a   1.000
_cell.length_b   1.000
_cell.length_c   1.000
_cell.angle_alpha   90.00
_cell.angle_beta   90.00
_cell.angle_gamma   90.00
#
_symmetry.space_group_name_H-M   'P 1'
#
loop_
_entity.id
_entity.type
_entity.pdbx_description
1 polymer ?
#
loop_
_entity_poly.entity_id
_entity_poly.type
_entity_poly.pdbx_seq_one_letter_code
_entity_poly.pdbx_strand_id
1 'polypeptide(L)'
;DIGFGGLDHVLSLTENVNILVLDTQCYSNTGGQASKATPLGAVTKFGEHGKRKARKDLGVSMMMYGHVYVAQISLGAQLNQTVKAIQEAEAYPGPSLIIAYSPCEEHGYDLALSHDQMRQLTATGFWPLYRFDPRRADEGMSIYLLEGKLPLALDSRPPSEALEETLLHEQRFRRLNSQQPEVAEQLWKDAAADLQKRYDFLAQMAGKAEKSNTD
;
A
#
# COMPACT_ATOMS: atom_id res chain seq x y z
N ASP A 1 11.15 -4.85 -7.23
CA ASP A 1 11.16 -6.31 -7.24
C ASP A 1 12.51 -6.93 -7.56
N ILE A 2 13.18 -6.49 -8.63
CA ILE A 2 14.48 -7.06 -9.05
C ILE A 2 15.54 -6.82 -7.98
N GLY A 3 15.58 -5.62 -7.40
CA GLY A 3 16.52 -5.24 -6.34
C GLY A 3 16.06 -5.58 -4.91
N PHE A 4 15.02 -6.41 -4.73
CA PHE A 4 14.44 -6.68 -3.42
C PHE A 4 15.46 -7.23 -2.42
N GLY A 5 16.37 -8.12 -2.84
CA GLY A 5 17.39 -8.65 -1.94
C GLY A 5 18.36 -7.58 -1.42
N GLY A 6 18.71 -6.59 -2.24
CA GLY A 6 19.52 -5.46 -1.80
C GLY A 6 18.75 -4.52 -0.84
N LEU A 7 17.49 -4.26 -1.13
CA LEU A 7 16.61 -3.47 -0.25
C LEU A 7 16.46 -4.16 1.12
N ASP A 8 16.15 -5.44 1.11
CA ASP A 8 16.00 -6.27 2.31
C ASP A 8 17.27 -6.25 3.15
N HIS A 9 18.43 -6.44 2.51
CA HIS A 9 19.73 -6.39 3.18
C HIS A 9 19.98 -5.02 3.84
N VAL A 10 19.78 -3.91 3.13
CA VAL A 10 20.01 -2.56 3.68
C VAL A 10 19.10 -2.29 4.87
N LEU A 11 17.81 -2.66 4.77
CA LEU A 11 16.84 -2.46 5.86
C LEU A 11 17.08 -3.38 7.06
N SER A 12 17.80 -4.50 6.89
CA SER A 12 18.19 -5.36 8.00
C SER A 12 19.34 -4.79 8.86
N LEU A 13 20.02 -3.76 8.36
CA LEU A 13 21.12 -3.09 9.07
C LEU A 13 20.59 -2.02 10.03
N THR A 14 21.50 -1.35 10.72
CA THR A 14 21.18 -0.26 11.68
C THR A 14 21.56 1.12 11.12
N GLU A 15 21.97 1.18 9.87
CA GLU A 15 22.43 2.42 9.23
C GLU A 15 21.30 3.43 9.09
N ASN A 16 21.59 4.70 9.39
CA ASN A 16 20.65 5.80 9.20
C ASN A 16 20.53 6.15 7.70
N VAL A 17 19.59 5.53 7.04
CA VAL A 17 19.32 5.72 5.59
C VAL A 17 17.84 5.84 5.33
N ASN A 18 17.45 6.83 4.53
CA ASN A 18 16.08 7.02 4.06
C ASN A 18 15.92 6.46 2.65
N ILE A 19 14.98 5.53 2.46
CA ILE A 19 14.67 4.93 1.18
C ILE A 19 13.25 5.33 0.76
N LEU A 20 13.14 5.99 -0.39
CA LEU A 20 11.86 6.33 -1.01
C LEU A 20 11.59 5.37 -2.17
N VAL A 21 10.52 4.59 -2.06
CA VAL A 21 10.01 3.74 -3.14
C VAL A 21 8.87 4.46 -3.85
N LEU A 22 9.03 4.74 -5.14
CA LEU A 22 7.96 5.20 -6.01
C LEU A 22 7.24 3.97 -6.59
N ASP A 23 6.08 3.64 -6.03
CA ASP A 23 5.34 2.44 -6.41
C ASP A 23 4.40 2.73 -7.58
N THR A 24 4.84 2.44 -8.77
CA THR A 24 4.06 2.50 -10.02
C THR A 24 3.22 1.25 -10.26
N GLN A 25 3.28 0.25 -9.39
CA GLN A 25 2.53 -1.01 -9.44
C GLN A 25 2.78 -1.88 -10.70
N CYS A 26 3.80 -1.57 -11.47
CA CYS A 26 4.23 -2.33 -12.65
C CYS A 26 5.71 -2.05 -12.94
N TYR A 27 6.29 -2.79 -13.87
CA TYR A 27 7.58 -2.42 -14.47
C TYR A 27 7.34 -1.34 -15.54
N SER A 28 7.24 -0.07 -15.11
CA SER A 28 6.84 1.05 -15.95
C SER A 28 7.87 1.35 -17.03
N ASN A 29 9.16 1.35 -16.69
CA ASN A 29 10.23 1.72 -17.62
C ASN A 29 10.32 0.80 -18.86
N THR A 30 9.95 -0.47 -18.74
CA THR A 30 9.97 -1.44 -19.83
C THR A 30 8.61 -1.59 -20.54
N GLY A 31 7.61 -0.80 -20.17
CA GLY A 31 6.29 -0.71 -20.80
C GLY A 31 5.21 -1.56 -20.15
N GLY A 32 5.14 -1.58 -18.81
CA GLY A 32 3.96 -2.02 -18.08
C GLY A 32 3.82 -3.52 -17.83
N GLN A 33 4.92 -4.27 -17.70
CA GLN A 33 4.84 -5.69 -17.29
C GLN A 33 4.42 -5.84 -15.84
N ALA A 34 3.84 -7.01 -15.52
CA ALA A 34 3.44 -7.34 -14.17
C ALA A 34 4.62 -7.44 -13.21
N SER A 35 4.50 -6.79 -12.07
CA SER A 35 5.40 -6.94 -10.91
C SER A 35 4.68 -7.62 -9.75
N LYS A 36 5.37 -7.84 -8.63
CA LYS A 36 4.74 -8.30 -7.38
C LYS A 36 3.85 -7.20 -6.77
N ALA A 37 4.10 -5.93 -7.10
CA ALA A 37 3.29 -4.79 -6.67
C ALA A 37 2.02 -4.59 -7.51
N THR A 38 1.89 -5.26 -8.66
CA THR A 38 0.71 -5.15 -9.52
C THR A 38 -0.54 -5.65 -8.79
N PRO A 39 -1.63 -4.86 -8.77
CA PRO A 39 -2.85 -5.22 -8.07
C PRO A 39 -3.61 -6.37 -8.77
N LEU A 40 -4.45 -7.04 -7.99
CA LEU A 40 -5.35 -8.09 -8.46
C LEU A 40 -6.26 -7.53 -9.56
N GLY A 41 -6.45 -8.28 -10.64
CA GLY A 41 -7.31 -7.91 -11.76
C GLY A 41 -6.71 -6.93 -12.76
N ALA A 42 -5.56 -6.31 -12.49
CA ALA A 42 -4.93 -5.41 -13.45
C ALA A 42 -4.34 -6.17 -14.65
N VAL A 43 -4.70 -5.75 -15.85
CA VAL A 43 -4.08 -6.18 -17.10
C VAL A 43 -2.74 -5.48 -17.27
N THR A 44 -1.75 -6.22 -17.71
CA THR A 44 -0.38 -5.75 -17.92
C THR A 44 0.15 -6.23 -19.25
N LYS A 45 1.25 -5.67 -19.73
CA LYS A 45 1.95 -6.19 -20.89
C LYS A 45 2.36 -7.63 -20.64
N PHE A 46 2.01 -8.53 -21.55
CA PHE A 46 2.15 -9.99 -21.46
C PHE A 46 1.29 -10.67 -20.36
N GLY A 47 0.30 -9.96 -19.81
CA GLY A 47 -0.61 -10.47 -18.78
C GLY A 47 -2.06 -10.04 -19.06
N GLU A 48 -2.63 -10.46 -20.19
CA GLU A 48 -3.91 -9.98 -20.73
C GLU A 48 -5.15 -10.46 -19.93
N HIS A 49 -5.01 -11.53 -19.15
CA HIS A 49 -6.12 -12.10 -18.37
C HIS A 49 -6.26 -11.51 -16.96
N GLY A 50 -5.58 -10.39 -16.68
CA GLY A 50 -5.53 -9.79 -15.36
C GLY A 50 -4.72 -10.60 -14.34
N LYS A 51 -4.10 -9.92 -13.40
CA LYS A 51 -3.32 -10.59 -12.35
C LYS A 51 -4.24 -11.35 -11.40
N ARG A 52 -3.93 -12.61 -11.13
CA ARG A 52 -4.72 -13.55 -10.32
C ARG A 52 -4.30 -13.65 -8.85
N LYS A 53 -3.27 -12.95 -8.44
CA LYS A 53 -2.74 -12.95 -7.07
C LYS A 53 -2.73 -11.53 -6.52
N ALA A 54 -3.02 -11.38 -5.24
CA ALA A 54 -2.86 -10.13 -4.52
C ALA A 54 -1.43 -9.58 -4.65
N ARG A 55 -1.30 -8.28 -4.48
CA ARG A 55 0.01 -7.62 -4.48
C ARG A 55 0.83 -8.03 -3.25
N LYS A 56 2.15 -8.07 -3.38
CA LYS A 56 3.06 -8.15 -2.23
C LYS A 56 2.91 -6.89 -1.38
N ASP A 57 2.69 -7.04 -0.10
CA ASP A 57 2.73 -5.92 0.85
C ASP A 57 4.17 -5.69 1.31
N LEU A 58 4.84 -4.76 0.64
CA LEU A 58 6.22 -4.41 0.95
C LEU A 58 6.32 -3.77 2.34
N GLY A 59 5.38 -2.90 2.69
CA GLY A 59 5.39 -2.20 3.96
C GLY A 59 5.26 -3.15 5.15
N VAL A 60 4.25 -4.01 5.14
CA VAL A 60 4.07 -5.03 6.18
C VAL A 60 5.29 -5.95 6.27
N SER A 61 5.86 -6.37 5.12
CA SER A 61 7.06 -7.21 5.11
C SER A 61 8.25 -6.55 5.83
N MET A 62 8.44 -5.24 5.67
CA MET A 62 9.55 -4.51 6.29
C MET A 62 9.27 -4.12 7.75
N MET A 63 8.01 -3.94 8.14
CA MET A 63 7.63 -3.76 9.56
C MET A 63 8.04 -4.96 10.42
N MET A 64 8.13 -6.16 9.85
CA MET A 64 8.51 -7.38 10.57
C MET A 64 9.94 -7.36 11.11
N TYR A 65 10.80 -6.47 10.62
CA TYR A 65 12.10 -6.21 11.23
C TYR A 65 12.00 -5.57 12.63
N GLY A 66 10.91 -4.87 12.93
CA GLY A 66 10.67 -4.23 14.22
C GLY A 66 11.48 -2.95 14.50
N HIS A 67 12.60 -2.75 13.82
CA HIS A 67 13.47 -1.59 13.97
C HIS A 67 13.48 -0.65 12.74
N VAL A 68 12.73 -0.95 11.70
CA VAL A 68 12.65 -0.14 10.49
C VAL A 68 11.46 0.82 10.61
N TYR A 69 11.68 2.11 10.38
CA TYR A 69 10.58 3.05 10.18
C TYR A 69 9.93 2.77 8.81
N VAL A 70 8.60 2.60 8.76
CA VAL A 70 7.88 2.33 7.51
C VAL A 70 6.69 3.24 7.37
N ALA A 71 6.58 3.92 6.22
CA ALA A 71 5.40 4.73 5.91
C ALA A 71 4.84 4.42 4.51
N GLN A 72 3.53 4.40 4.39
CA GLN A 72 2.83 4.38 3.11
C GLN A 72 2.11 5.70 2.92
N ILE A 73 2.42 6.40 1.83
CA ILE A 73 1.99 7.78 1.57
C ILE A 73 1.33 7.93 0.20
N SER A 74 0.52 8.97 0.05
CA SER A 74 -0.03 9.41 -1.23
C SER A 74 -0.17 10.92 -1.21
N LEU A 75 0.72 11.61 -1.94
CA LEU A 75 0.83 13.07 -1.96
C LEU A 75 -0.50 13.74 -2.34
N GLY A 76 -1.16 13.24 -3.39
CA GLY A 76 -2.43 13.80 -3.88
C GLY A 76 -3.62 13.48 -2.98
N ALA A 77 -3.55 12.43 -2.15
CA ALA A 77 -4.61 12.09 -1.22
C ALA A 77 -4.50 12.89 0.09
N GLN A 78 -3.28 13.00 0.65
CA GLN A 78 -3.12 13.64 1.96
C GLN A 78 -1.70 14.24 2.14
N LEU A 79 -1.55 15.51 1.75
CA LEU A 79 -0.27 16.23 1.79
C LEU A 79 0.32 16.29 3.21
N ASN A 80 -0.49 16.61 4.21
CA ASN A 80 0.00 16.72 5.60
C ASN A 80 0.55 15.41 6.15
N GLN A 81 -0.08 14.27 5.80
CA GLN A 81 0.42 12.94 6.18
C GLN A 81 1.75 12.65 5.48
N THR A 82 1.86 12.99 4.21
CA THR A 82 3.10 12.84 3.44
C THR A 82 4.26 13.64 4.05
N VAL A 83 4.03 14.93 4.35
CA VAL A 83 5.06 15.79 4.99
C VAL A 83 5.46 15.22 6.34
N LYS A 84 4.49 14.81 7.16
CA LYS A 84 4.75 14.24 8.48
C LYS A 84 5.55 12.95 8.40
N ALA A 85 5.21 12.06 7.46
CA ALA A 85 5.93 10.81 7.27
C ALA A 85 7.40 11.03 6.89
N ILE A 86 7.68 12.02 6.02
CA ILE A 86 9.05 12.38 5.64
C ILE A 86 9.81 12.98 6.82
N GLN A 87 9.20 13.88 7.60
CA GLN A 87 9.84 14.46 8.79
C GLN A 87 10.14 13.39 9.86
N GLU A 88 9.24 12.46 10.09
CA GLU A 88 9.45 11.35 11.02
C GLU A 88 10.59 10.42 10.56
N ALA A 89 10.64 10.12 9.25
CA ALA A 89 11.73 9.31 8.66
C ALA A 89 13.09 10.00 8.77
N GLU A 90 13.17 11.31 8.50
CA GLU A 90 14.39 12.11 8.62
C GLU A 90 14.90 12.15 10.07
N ALA A 91 13.98 12.23 11.02
CA ALA A 91 14.30 12.24 12.45
C ALA A 91 14.53 10.84 13.05
N TYR A 92 14.37 9.78 12.28
CA TYR A 92 14.53 8.41 12.75
C TYR A 92 16.02 8.02 12.72
N PRO A 93 16.60 7.50 13.82
CA PRO A 93 18.05 7.22 13.90
C PRO A 93 18.45 5.85 13.31
N GLY A 94 17.69 5.29 12.39
CA GLY A 94 17.89 4.00 11.74
C GLY A 94 17.35 3.99 10.32
N PRO A 95 17.23 2.80 9.71
CA PRO A 95 16.73 2.68 8.34
C PRO A 95 15.25 3.04 8.25
N SER A 96 14.89 3.81 7.22
CA SER A 96 13.53 4.25 6.96
C SER A 96 13.10 3.88 5.55
N LEU A 97 11.88 3.37 5.41
CA LEU A 97 11.25 3.05 4.14
C LEU A 97 9.96 3.84 3.96
N ILE A 98 9.91 4.69 2.95
CA ILE A 98 8.71 5.43 2.55
C ILE A 98 8.22 4.85 1.22
N ILE A 99 6.97 4.37 1.17
CA ILE A 99 6.34 3.82 -0.02
C ILE A 99 5.29 4.82 -0.51
N ALA A 100 5.60 5.50 -1.61
CA ALA A 100 4.74 6.50 -2.21
C ALA A 100 3.97 5.92 -3.40
N TYR A 101 2.64 6.09 -3.42
CA TYR A 101 1.88 5.86 -4.65
C TYR A 101 2.41 6.78 -5.76
N SER A 102 2.78 6.20 -6.86
CA SER A 102 3.27 6.94 -8.03
C SER A 102 2.34 6.72 -9.23
N PRO A 103 1.64 7.76 -9.70
CA PRO A 103 0.90 7.68 -10.95
C PRO A 103 1.80 7.27 -12.11
N CYS A 104 1.26 6.51 -13.05
CA CYS A 104 2.00 6.03 -14.20
C CYS A 104 1.11 6.04 -15.45
N GLU A 105 1.66 6.36 -16.60
CA GLU A 105 0.95 6.30 -17.88
C GLU A 105 0.43 4.89 -18.20
N GLU A 106 1.13 3.86 -17.73
CA GLU A 106 0.70 2.45 -17.89
C GLU A 106 -0.57 2.09 -17.10
N HIS A 107 -1.02 2.94 -16.16
CA HIS A 107 -2.34 2.79 -15.55
C HIS A 107 -3.45 3.13 -16.55
N GLY A 108 -3.17 4.01 -17.51
CA GLY A 108 -4.05 4.35 -18.61
C GLY A 108 -5.23 5.22 -18.21
N TYR A 109 -4.96 6.34 -17.56
CA TYR A 109 -5.90 7.43 -17.31
C TYR A 109 -5.19 8.78 -17.53
N ASP A 110 -5.96 9.87 -17.60
CA ASP A 110 -5.38 11.21 -17.72
C ASP A 110 -4.62 11.60 -16.44
N LEU A 111 -3.30 11.73 -16.53
CA LEU A 111 -2.44 12.03 -15.38
C LEU A 111 -2.70 13.42 -14.78
N ALA A 112 -3.40 14.32 -15.48
CA ALA A 112 -3.88 15.58 -14.89
C ALA A 112 -4.88 15.33 -13.74
N LEU A 113 -5.57 14.18 -13.74
CA LEU A 113 -6.51 13.75 -12.70
C LEU A 113 -5.86 12.92 -11.58
N SER A 114 -4.52 12.87 -11.53
CA SER A 114 -3.80 11.99 -10.58
C SER A 114 -4.15 12.26 -9.13
N HIS A 115 -4.35 13.51 -8.72
CA HIS A 115 -4.71 13.85 -7.35
C HIS A 115 -6.11 13.33 -6.99
N ASP A 116 -7.06 13.40 -7.90
CA ASP A 116 -8.41 12.87 -7.69
C ASP A 116 -8.38 11.34 -7.61
N GLN A 117 -7.65 10.70 -8.52
CA GLN A 117 -7.46 9.25 -8.48
C GLN A 117 -6.78 8.78 -7.18
N MET A 118 -5.76 9.47 -6.70
CA MET A 118 -5.11 9.16 -5.43
C MET A 118 -6.08 9.25 -4.24
N ARG A 119 -6.95 10.28 -4.21
CA ARG A 119 -7.98 10.43 -3.17
C ARG A 119 -8.95 9.26 -3.18
N GLN A 120 -9.46 8.90 -4.34
CA GLN A 120 -10.39 7.78 -4.50
C GLN A 120 -9.75 6.45 -4.13
N LEU A 121 -8.54 6.16 -4.60
CA LEU A 121 -7.80 4.95 -4.21
C LEU A 121 -7.58 4.85 -2.70
N THR A 122 -7.42 5.98 -2.02
CA THR A 122 -7.30 5.99 -0.56
C THR A 122 -8.67 5.78 0.11
N ALA A 123 -9.73 6.38 -0.40
CA ALA A 123 -11.09 6.26 0.13
C ALA A 123 -11.69 4.86 -0.03
N THR A 124 -11.28 4.11 -1.07
CA THR A 124 -11.68 2.70 -1.29
C THR A 124 -10.86 1.69 -0.46
N GLY A 125 -9.84 2.14 0.27
CA GLY A 125 -8.90 1.26 0.96
C GLY A 125 -7.87 0.59 0.06
N PHE A 126 -7.87 0.87 -1.25
CA PHE A 126 -6.89 0.33 -2.19
C PHE A 126 -5.45 0.75 -1.84
N TRP A 127 -5.29 2.00 -1.37
CA TRP A 127 -4.02 2.55 -0.92
C TRP A 127 -4.16 3.15 0.49
N PRO A 128 -4.12 2.33 1.57
CA PRO A 128 -4.21 2.84 2.92
C PRO A 128 -2.95 3.64 3.29
N LEU A 129 -3.13 4.72 4.02
CA LEU A 129 -2.05 5.56 4.53
C LEU A 129 -1.73 5.19 5.96
N TYR A 130 -0.45 4.99 6.27
CA TYR A 130 0.00 4.64 7.61
C TYR A 130 1.46 5.03 7.84
N ARG A 131 1.85 5.06 9.10
CA ARG A 131 3.23 5.24 9.57
C ARG A 131 3.49 4.26 10.71
N PHE A 132 4.50 3.45 10.53
CA PHE A 132 5.02 2.55 11.56
C PHE A 132 6.33 3.15 12.07
N ASP A 133 6.31 3.62 13.31
CA ASP A 133 7.48 4.20 13.97
C ASP A 133 7.81 3.36 15.21
N PRO A 134 8.90 2.59 15.18
CA PRO A 134 9.31 1.77 16.32
C PRO A 134 9.46 2.54 17.64
N ARG A 135 9.78 3.85 17.58
CA ARG A 135 9.92 4.70 18.79
C ARG A 135 8.60 4.93 19.54
N ARG A 136 7.46 4.64 18.89
CA ARG A 136 6.14 4.82 19.50
C ARG A 136 5.75 3.67 20.40
N ALA A 137 6.36 2.50 20.24
CA ALA A 137 6.13 1.37 21.12
C ALA A 137 6.69 1.66 22.52
N ASP A 138 6.06 1.10 23.55
CA ASP A 138 6.60 1.13 24.90
C ASP A 138 7.91 0.32 24.94
N GLU A 139 8.84 0.72 25.84
CA GLU A 139 10.14 0.06 25.96
C GLU A 139 9.97 -1.43 26.25
N GLY A 140 10.67 -2.28 25.51
CA GLY A 140 10.60 -3.74 25.60
C GLY A 140 9.37 -4.39 24.95
N MET A 141 8.50 -3.61 24.30
CA MET A 141 7.34 -4.16 23.61
C MET A 141 7.75 -4.84 22.29
N SER A 142 7.22 -6.04 22.08
CA SER A 142 7.35 -6.76 20.81
C SER A 142 6.28 -6.27 19.80
N ILE A 143 6.64 -6.22 18.52
CA ILE A 143 5.69 -5.98 17.42
C ILE A 143 4.57 -7.04 17.35
N TYR A 144 4.77 -8.17 17.99
CA TYR A 144 3.77 -9.26 18.06
C TYR A 144 2.78 -9.11 19.21
N LEU A 145 3.02 -8.16 20.12
CA LEU A 145 2.11 -7.87 21.25
C LEU A 145 1.25 -6.67 20.89
N LEU A 146 -0.05 -6.88 20.81
CA LEU A 146 -1.03 -5.83 20.47
C LEU A 146 -1.59 -5.14 21.71
N GLU A 147 -0.74 -4.86 22.70
CA GLU A 147 -1.08 -4.19 23.97
C GLU A 147 -0.22 -2.94 24.16
N GLY A 148 -0.71 -1.97 24.92
CA GLY A 148 -0.01 -0.73 25.21
C GLY A 148 0.06 0.23 24.02
N LYS A 149 1.14 0.99 23.89
CA LYS A 149 1.40 1.87 22.75
C LYS A 149 1.91 1.06 21.57
N LEU A 150 1.18 1.12 20.46
CA LEU A 150 1.53 0.38 19.26
C LEU A 150 2.33 1.27 18.30
N PRO A 151 3.32 0.70 17.60
CA PRO A 151 4.16 1.46 16.68
C PRO A 151 3.41 1.98 15.44
N LEU A 152 2.30 1.32 15.03
CA LEU A 152 1.55 1.70 13.83
C LEU A 152 0.55 2.82 14.11
N ALA A 153 0.60 3.87 13.30
CA ALA A 153 -0.45 4.87 13.15
C ALA A 153 -1.14 4.65 11.80
N LEU A 154 -2.38 4.18 11.82
CA LEU A 154 -3.21 4.10 10.62
C LEU A 154 -3.86 5.46 10.38
N ASP A 155 -3.41 6.15 9.33
CA ASP A 155 -3.84 7.52 8.98
C ASP A 155 -5.09 7.53 8.10
N SER A 156 -5.35 6.46 7.35
CA SER A 156 -6.58 6.27 6.58
C SER A 156 -7.79 6.02 7.47
N ARG A 157 -8.95 6.49 7.00
CA ARG A 157 -10.26 6.09 7.49
C ARG A 157 -10.63 4.69 6.95
N PRO A 158 -11.65 4.02 7.53
CA PRO A 158 -12.21 2.83 6.92
C PRO A 158 -12.63 3.07 5.47
N PRO A 159 -12.54 2.05 4.59
CA PRO A 159 -13.03 2.15 3.22
C PRO A 159 -14.49 2.64 3.21
N SER A 160 -14.77 3.67 2.41
CA SER A 160 -16.08 4.34 2.37
C SER A 160 -16.66 4.44 0.96
N GLU A 161 -15.87 4.10 -0.06
CA GLU A 161 -16.27 4.20 -1.46
C GLU A 161 -16.16 2.84 -2.17
N ALA A 162 -16.97 2.68 -3.23
CA ALA A 162 -16.98 1.47 -4.03
C ALA A 162 -15.67 1.33 -4.81
N LEU A 163 -15.00 0.18 -4.67
CA LEU A 163 -13.73 -0.09 -5.34
C LEU A 163 -13.89 -0.13 -6.87
N GLU A 164 -14.95 -0.78 -7.37
CA GLU A 164 -15.18 -1.02 -8.79
C GLU A 164 -15.19 0.27 -9.62
N GLU A 165 -15.93 1.28 -9.19
CA GLU A 165 -16.00 2.56 -9.89
C GLU A 165 -14.63 3.21 -10.03
N THR A 166 -13.84 3.18 -8.96
CA THR A 166 -12.48 3.73 -8.94
C THR A 166 -11.53 2.96 -9.86
N LEU A 167 -11.63 1.62 -9.89
CA LEU A 167 -10.81 0.78 -10.78
C LEU A 167 -11.12 1.06 -12.25
N LEU A 168 -12.39 1.31 -12.59
CA LEU A 168 -12.82 1.59 -13.96
C LEU A 168 -12.30 2.93 -14.50
N HIS A 169 -11.74 3.80 -13.68
CA HIS A 169 -11.02 4.98 -14.18
C HIS A 169 -9.72 4.62 -14.88
N GLU A 170 -9.15 3.44 -14.62
CA GLU A 170 -7.89 3.02 -15.18
C GLU A 170 -8.06 2.00 -16.31
N GLN A 171 -7.35 2.21 -17.44
CA GLN A 171 -7.43 1.35 -18.63
C GLN A 171 -7.04 -0.10 -18.33
N ARG A 172 -6.09 -0.31 -17.41
CA ARG A 172 -5.63 -1.65 -17.03
C ARG A 172 -6.73 -2.52 -16.39
N PHE A 173 -7.78 -1.91 -15.84
CA PHE A 173 -8.97 -2.62 -15.33
C PHE A 173 -10.11 -2.63 -16.35
N ARG A 174 -10.34 -1.51 -17.07
CA ARG A 174 -11.35 -1.46 -18.15
C ARG A 174 -11.14 -2.52 -19.21
N ARG A 175 -9.88 -2.81 -19.58
CA ARG A 175 -9.55 -3.86 -20.56
C ARG A 175 -10.06 -5.23 -20.10
N LEU A 176 -9.85 -5.59 -18.84
CA LEU A 176 -10.35 -6.87 -18.33
C LEU A 176 -11.86 -6.92 -18.37
N ASN A 177 -12.52 -5.83 -17.94
CA ASN A 177 -13.98 -5.74 -17.95
C ASN A 177 -14.57 -5.88 -19.35
N SER A 178 -13.97 -5.23 -20.35
CA SER A 178 -14.43 -5.31 -21.73
C SER A 178 -14.23 -6.69 -22.38
N GLN A 179 -13.14 -7.39 -22.03
CA GLN A 179 -12.77 -8.65 -22.66
C GLN A 179 -13.35 -9.88 -21.94
N GLN A 180 -13.45 -9.82 -20.62
CA GLN A 180 -13.84 -10.92 -19.75
C GLN A 180 -14.65 -10.39 -18.55
N PRO A 181 -15.89 -9.89 -18.74
CA PRO A 181 -16.65 -9.20 -17.69
C PRO A 181 -16.91 -10.07 -16.46
N GLU A 182 -17.27 -11.34 -16.63
CA GLU A 182 -17.51 -12.26 -15.51
C GLU A 182 -16.24 -12.50 -14.66
N VAL A 183 -15.10 -12.58 -15.34
CA VAL A 183 -13.80 -12.73 -14.68
C VAL A 183 -13.43 -11.44 -13.94
N ALA A 184 -13.70 -10.28 -14.55
CA ALA A 184 -13.44 -8.98 -13.93
C ALA A 184 -14.26 -8.82 -12.66
N GLU A 185 -15.56 -9.09 -12.72
CA GLU A 185 -16.47 -9.02 -11.57
C GLU A 185 -15.98 -9.89 -10.40
N GLN A 186 -15.60 -11.16 -10.69
CA GLN A 186 -15.09 -12.05 -9.64
C GLN A 186 -13.79 -11.51 -9.02
N LEU A 187 -12.84 -11.07 -9.86
CA LEU A 187 -11.56 -10.55 -9.36
C LEU A 187 -11.72 -9.24 -8.57
N TRP A 188 -12.72 -8.42 -8.86
CA TRP A 188 -12.98 -7.21 -8.08
C TRP A 188 -13.64 -7.50 -6.74
N LYS A 189 -14.52 -8.52 -6.68
CA LYS A 189 -15.04 -9.04 -5.41
C LYS A 189 -13.91 -9.58 -4.53
N ASP A 190 -13.01 -10.37 -5.13
CA ASP A 190 -11.85 -10.91 -4.42
C ASP A 190 -10.89 -9.79 -3.98
N ALA A 191 -10.68 -8.78 -4.83
CA ALA A 191 -9.87 -7.61 -4.50
C ALA A 191 -10.47 -6.81 -3.35
N ALA A 192 -11.77 -6.53 -3.37
CA ALA A 192 -12.44 -5.81 -2.30
C ALA A 192 -12.33 -6.56 -0.96
N ALA A 193 -12.53 -7.89 -0.97
CA ALA A 193 -12.38 -8.73 0.20
C ALA A 193 -10.93 -8.75 0.74
N ASP A 194 -9.93 -8.78 -0.14
CA ASP A 194 -8.52 -8.73 0.23
C ASP A 194 -8.14 -7.37 0.84
N LEU A 195 -8.63 -6.28 0.24
CA LEU A 195 -8.39 -4.92 0.75
C LEU A 195 -9.04 -4.70 2.12
N GLN A 196 -10.25 -5.22 2.35
CA GLN A 196 -10.89 -5.16 3.66
C GLN A 196 -10.07 -5.90 4.71
N LYS A 197 -9.64 -7.13 4.43
CA LYS A 197 -8.78 -7.91 5.34
C LYS A 197 -7.47 -7.18 5.64
N ARG A 198 -6.88 -6.55 4.63
CA ARG A 198 -5.66 -5.75 4.80
C ARG A 198 -5.91 -4.54 5.69
N TYR A 199 -7.01 -3.83 5.47
CA TYR A 199 -7.39 -2.70 6.33
C TYR A 199 -7.61 -3.13 7.77
N ASP A 200 -8.37 -4.21 8.00
CA ASP A 200 -8.65 -4.76 9.33
C ASP A 200 -7.37 -5.16 10.06
N PHE A 201 -6.44 -5.81 9.34
CA PHE A 201 -5.12 -6.14 9.88
C PHE A 201 -4.33 -4.89 10.31
N LEU A 202 -4.29 -3.85 9.47
CA LEU A 202 -3.63 -2.59 9.81
C LEU A 202 -4.35 -1.86 10.96
N ALA A 203 -5.67 -1.92 11.02
CA ALA A 203 -6.46 -1.36 12.11
C ALA A 203 -6.16 -2.08 13.44
N GLN A 204 -6.04 -3.40 13.41
CA GLN A 204 -5.63 -4.20 14.57
C GLN A 204 -4.22 -3.82 15.03
N MET A 205 -3.26 -3.74 14.11
CA MET A 205 -1.88 -3.30 14.41
C MET A 205 -1.82 -1.87 14.96
N ALA A 206 -2.81 -1.04 14.66
CA ALA A 206 -2.92 0.34 15.17
C ALA A 206 -3.77 0.45 16.46
N GLY A 207 -4.25 -0.66 17.01
CA GLY A 207 -5.14 -0.67 18.18
C GLY A 207 -6.52 -0.06 17.91
N LYS A 208 -6.96 -0.01 16.65
CA LYS A 208 -8.25 0.55 16.21
C LYS A 208 -9.30 -0.53 15.89
N ALA A 209 -8.99 -1.81 16.08
CA ALA A 209 -9.97 -2.87 15.87
C ALA A 209 -11.16 -2.67 16.82
N GLU A 210 -12.37 -2.72 16.29
CA GLU A 210 -13.56 -2.80 17.14
C GLU A 210 -13.43 -4.04 18.03
N LYS A 211 -13.60 -3.85 19.34
CA LYS A 211 -13.75 -4.98 20.24
C LYS A 211 -14.99 -5.72 19.76
N SER A 212 -14.83 -6.91 19.17
CA SER A 212 -15.96 -7.77 18.89
C SER A 212 -16.69 -7.97 20.23
N ASN A 213 -17.91 -7.47 20.34
CA ASN A 213 -18.82 -7.86 21.40
C ASN A 213 -19.10 -9.36 21.20
N THR A 214 -18.25 -10.19 21.74
CA THR A 214 -18.59 -11.59 22.05
C THR A 214 -19.23 -11.55 23.42
N ASP A 215 -20.57 -11.32 23.42
CA ASP A 215 -21.45 -11.79 24.48
C ASP A 215 -21.76 -13.28 24.25
#